data_37deee72850ff240d33e51612b4d0d96
#
_entry.id   37deee72850ff240d33e51612b4d0d96
#
_cell.length_a   1.000
_cell.length_b   1.000
_cell.length_c   1.000
_cell.angle_alpha   90.00
_cell.angle_beta   90.00
_cell.angle_gamma   90.00
#
_symmetry.space_group_name_H-M   'P 1'
#
loop_
_entity.id
_entity.type
_entity.pdbx_description
1 polymer ?
#
loop_
_entity_poly.entity_id
_entity_poly.type
_entity_poly.pdbx_seq_one_letter_code
_entity_poly.pdbx_strand_id
1 'polypeptide(L)'
;MLTEDWLIAERRRKLGTTRLERPVYFFLGDFSDGEDPSRPASLVMRLRDFPPETLTFTYPDSMASLPIATQDDHRLHRKPYHGQVFTLDEIRLVVAEFGMPDGRWKADPAMKYDKFIEAQV
;
A
#
# COMPACT_ATOMS: atom_id res chain seq x y z
N MET A 1 12.51 0.82 14.54
CA MET A 1 12.55 1.07 13.07
C MET A 1 11.37 1.92 12.69
N LEU A 2 11.60 3.02 11.99
CA LEU A 2 10.53 3.83 11.43
C LEU A 2 9.94 3.16 10.21
N THR A 3 8.64 3.39 9.98
CA THR A 3 7.93 2.81 8.83
C THR A 3 8.61 3.12 7.51
N GLU A 4 9.04 4.37 7.33
CA GLU A 4 9.69 4.79 6.10
C GLU A 4 11.04 4.10 5.87
N ASP A 5 11.83 3.91 6.93
CA ASP A 5 13.12 3.19 6.84
C ASP A 5 12.90 1.74 6.39
N TRP A 6 11.91 1.06 6.95
CA TRP A 6 11.53 -0.29 6.53
C TRP A 6 11.11 -0.30 5.06
N LEU A 7 10.26 0.64 4.67
CA LEU A 7 9.76 0.72 3.29
C LEU A 7 10.90 0.99 2.30
N ILE A 8 11.82 1.90 2.63
CA ILE A 8 12.99 2.19 1.80
C ILE A 8 13.82 0.91 1.59
N ALA A 9 14.10 0.18 2.66
CA ALA A 9 14.86 -1.07 2.58
C ALA A 9 14.16 -2.12 1.71
N GLU A 10 12.85 -2.31 1.90
CA GLU A 10 12.08 -3.27 1.12
C GLU A 10 11.97 -2.89 -0.36
N ARG A 11 11.82 -1.60 -0.66
CA ARG A 11 11.82 -1.11 -2.04
C ARG A 11 13.16 -1.37 -2.74
N ARG A 12 14.26 -1.11 -2.05
CA ARG A 12 15.60 -1.40 -2.59
C ARG A 12 15.80 -2.89 -2.84
N ARG A 13 15.28 -3.71 -1.94
CA ARG A 13 15.34 -5.17 -2.10
C ARG A 13 14.56 -5.64 -3.33
N LYS A 14 13.39 -5.04 -3.58
CA LYS A 14 12.49 -5.43 -4.68
C LYS A 14 12.90 -4.83 -6.03
N LEU A 15 13.35 -3.60 -6.03
CA LEU A 15 13.62 -2.83 -7.25
C LEU A 15 15.10 -2.75 -7.61
N GLY A 16 15.99 -3.03 -6.67
CA GLY A 16 17.44 -2.86 -6.81
C GLY A 16 17.87 -1.44 -6.54
N THR A 17 17.45 -0.48 -7.36
CA THR A 17 17.74 0.94 -7.17
C THR A 17 16.45 1.75 -7.19
N THR A 18 16.45 2.89 -6.52
CA THR A 18 15.30 3.80 -6.48
C THR A 18 15.76 5.20 -6.89
N ARG A 19 14.92 5.93 -7.65
CA ARG A 19 15.23 7.29 -8.07
C ARG A 19 15.22 8.26 -6.91
N LEU A 20 14.25 8.09 -6.00
CA LEU A 20 14.13 8.88 -4.79
C LEU A 20 14.43 8.00 -3.61
N GLU A 21 15.20 8.50 -2.66
CA GLU A 21 15.44 7.82 -1.41
C GLU A 21 14.13 7.64 -0.64
N ARG A 22 13.36 8.72 -0.52
CA ARG A 22 12.03 8.70 0.08
C ARG A 22 10.97 8.68 -1.01
N PRO A 23 10.06 7.71 -0.98
CA PRO A 23 9.05 7.62 -2.02
C PRO A 23 7.98 8.70 -1.88
N VAL A 24 7.30 8.98 -2.98
CA VAL A 24 6.04 9.72 -3.00
C VAL A 24 4.92 8.70 -2.92
N TYR A 25 3.86 9.03 -2.16
CA TYR A 25 2.77 8.11 -1.84
C TYR A 25 1.51 8.47 -2.59
N PHE A 26 0.84 7.45 -3.12
CA PHE A 26 -0.46 7.57 -3.78
C PHE A 26 -1.36 6.45 -3.29
N PHE A 27 -2.68 6.66 -3.39
CA PHE A 27 -3.65 5.59 -3.19
C PHE A 27 -4.09 5.03 -4.52
N LEU A 28 -4.17 3.71 -4.60
CA LEU A 28 -4.63 3.02 -5.79
C LEU A 28 -6.15 2.94 -5.76
N GLY A 29 -6.80 3.41 -6.84
CA GLY A 29 -8.25 3.42 -6.95
C GLY A 29 -8.86 4.80 -6.74
N ASP A 30 -10.18 4.84 -6.62
CA ASP A 30 -10.95 6.08 -6.56
C ASP A 30 -11.26 6.48 -5.11
N PHE A 31 -10.26 7.05 -4.44
CA PHE A 31 -10.40 7.55 -3.06
C PHE A 31 -10.35 9.07 -2.99
N SER A 32 -10.56 9.72 -4.10
CA SER A 32 -10.14 11.10 -4.26
C SER A 32 -11.01 12.11 -3.54
N ASP A 33 -12.30 11.81 -3.31
CA ASP A 33 -13.23 12.87 -2.99
C ASP A 33 -13.87 12.75 -1.61
N GLY A 34 -13.65 13.77 -0.77
CA GLY A 34 -14.43 14.02 0.42
C GLY A 34 -14.10 13.17 1.65
N GLU A 35 -13.16 12.25 1.56
CA GLU A 35 -12.81 11.37 2.68
C GLU A 35 -11.93 12.07 3.72
N ASP A 36 -11.16 13.07 3.32
CA ASP A 36 -10.27 13.82 4.21
C ASP A 36 -10.48 15.32 4.02
N PRO A 37 -11.19 15.99 4.93
CA PRO A 37 -11.45 17.42 4.81
C PRO A 37 -10.19 18.29 4.92
N SER A 38 -9.08 17.77 5.43
CA SER A 38 -7.81 18.48 5.46
C SER A 38 -7.13 18.55 4.08
N ARG A 39 -7.64 17.79 3.10
CA ARG A 39 -7.10 17.70 1.74
C ARG A 39 -8.17 18.10 0.73
N PRO A 40 -8.39 19.40 0.53
CA PRO A 40 -9.51 19.88 -0.30
C PRO A 40 -9.31 19.65 -1.80
N ALA A 41 -8.12 19.24 -2.23
CA ALA A 41 -7.82 18.96 -3.62
C ALA A 41 -7.12 17.61 -3.75
N SER A 42 -7.34 16.92 -4.87
CA SER A 42 -6.67 15.68 -5.20
C SER A 42 -6.07 15.74 -6.61
N LEU A 43 -4.98 15.01 -6.81
CA LEU A 43 -4.35 14.81 -8.10
C LEU A 43 -4.55 13.35 -8.50
N VAL A 44 -5.19 13.14 -9.65
CA VAL A 44 -5.39 11.80 -10.21
C VAL A 44 -4.38 11.58 -11.32
N MET A 45 -3.63 10.48 -11.21
CA MET A 45 -2.65 10.07 -12.22
C MET A 45 -2.92 8.62 -12.64
N ARG A 46 -2.57 8.31 -13.87
CA ARG A 46 -2.71 6.94 -14.37
C ARG A 46 -1.50 6.11 -13.96
N LEU A 47 -1.74 4.92 -13.47
CA LEU A 47 -0.68 4.02 -13.05
C LEU A 47 0.31 3.74 -14.20
N ARG A 48 -0.19 3.61 -15.42
CA ARG A 48 0.62 3.37 -16.62
C ARG A 48 1.59 4.50 -16.99
N ASP A 49 1.38 5.70 -16.40
CA ASP A 49 2.26 6.84 -16.64
C ASP A 49 3.56 6.75 -15.83
N PHE A 50 3.66 5.78 -14.93
CA PHE A 50 4.87 5.53 -14.14
C PHE A 50 5.62 4.31 -14.67
N PRO A 51 6.96 4.40 -14.81
CA PRO A 51 7.74 3.21 -15.13
C PRO A 51 7.55 2.13 -14.07
N PRO A 52 7.25 0.88 -14.45
CA PRO A 52 7.00 -0.19 -13.48
C PRO A 52 8.13 -0.41 -12.48
N GLU A 53 9.37 -0.19 -12.90
CA GLU A 53 10.56 -0.34 -12.06
C GLU A 53 10.69 0.72 -10.96
N THR A 54 9.82 1.74 -10.97
CA THR A 54 9.79 2.77 -9.93
C THR A 54 8.69 2.54 -8.89
N LEU A 55 7.83 1.54 -9.11
CA LEU A 55 6.61 1.33 -8.34
C LEU A 55 6.75 0.18 -7.35
N THR A 56 6.32 0.44 -6.12
CA THR A 56 6.00 -0.60 -5.14
C THR A 56 4.63 -0.33 -4.54
N PHE A 57 4.08 -1.35 -3.89
CA PHE A 57 2.73 -1.30 -3.32
C PHE A 57 2.69 -2.01 -1.98
N THR A 58 1.85 -1.52 -1.09
CA THR A 58 1.51 -2.20 0.16
C THR A 58 -0.02 -2.31 0.26
N TYR A 59 -0.48 -3.38 0.89
CA TYR A 59 -1.90 -3.62 1.15
C TYR A 59 -2.04 -4.06 2.62
N PRO A 60 -2.50 -3.23 3.52
CA PRO A 60 -2.93 -1.83 3.38
C PRO A 60 -1.76 -0.84 3.19
N ASP A 61 -1.89 0.39 3.71
CA ASP A 61 -0.83 1.38 3.60
C ASP A 61 0.44 0.96 4.34
N SER A 62 1.56 1.66 4.07
CA SER A 62 2.85 1.31 4.66
C SER A 62 2.88 1.48 6.18
N MET A 63 2.15 2.45 6.72
CA MET A 63 2.07 2.66 8.17
C MET A 63 1.41 1.50 8.91
N ALA A 64 0.39 0.90 8.31
CA ALA A 64 -0.25 -0.29 8.88
C ALA A 64 0.53 -1.57 8.57
N SER A 65 1.22 -1.63 7.44
CA SER A 65 1.94 -2.83 7.00
C SER A 65 3.15 -3.14 7.87
N LEU A 66 3.89 -2.13 8.36
CA LEU A 66 5.06 -2.38 9.21
C LEU A 66 4.69 -3.08 10.53
N PRO A 67 3.70 -2.63 11.30
CA PRO A 67 3.28 -3.35 12.50
C PRO A 67 2.87 -4.80 12.21
N ILE A 68 2.16 -5.03 11.12
CA ILE A 68 1.75 -6.38 10.72
C ILE A 68 2.98 -7.24 10.38
N ALA A 69 3.97 -6.67 9.70
CA ALA A 69 5.18 -7.38 9.31
C ALA A 69 6.09 -7.74 10.50
N THR A 70 6.10 -6.89 11.54
CA THR A 70 7.08 -6.98 12.63
C THR A 70 6.50 -7.49 13.95
N GLN A 71 5.18 -7.43 14.13
CA GLN A 71 4.51 -7.87 15.36
C GLN A 71 3.91 -9.26 15.19
N ASP A 72 4.22 -10.16 16.11
CA ASP A 72 3.58 -11.47 16.20
C ASP A 72 2.39 -11.37 17.18
N ASP A 73 1.33 -10.71 16.73
CA ASP A 73 0.12 -10.50 17.51
C ASP A 73 -1.05 -11.23 16.87
N HIS A 74 -1.56 -12.24 17.56
CA HIS A 74 -2.70 -13.05 17.12
C HIS A 74 -4.00 -12.24 16.92
N ARG A 75 -4.09 -11.03 17.51
CA ARG A 75 -5.23 -10.13 17.32
C ARG A 75 -5.20 -9.44 15.96
N LEU A 76 -4.07 -9.46 15.25
CA LEU A 76 -3.97 -8.93 13.91
C LEU A 76 -4.58 -9.94 12.93
N HIS A 77 -5.61 -9.51 12.21
CA HIS A 77 -6.25 -10.34 11.19
C HIS A 77 -5.37 -10.37 9.94
N ARG A 78 -4.39 -11.26 9.95
CA ARG A 78 -3.44 -11.39 8.85
C ARG A 78 -4.06 -12.13 7.67
N LYS A 79 -3.90 -11.52 6.50
CA LYS A 79 -4.10 -12.17 5.21
C LYS A 79 -2.75 -12.34 4.52
N PRO A 80 -2.63 -13.21 3.50
CA PRO A 80 -1.32 -13.48 2.87
C PRO A 80 -0.59 -12.26 2.34
N TYR A 81 -1.33 -11.20 1.97
CA TYR A 81 -0.75 -9.98 1.40
C TYR A 81 -0.39 -8.92 2.46
N HIS A 82 -0.80 -9.10 3.71
CA HIS A 82 -0.49 -8.14 4.77
C HIS A 82 0.99 -8.14 5.12
N GLY A 83 1.55 -6.97 5.43
CA GLY A 83 2.90 -6.84 5.93
C GLY A 83 4.00 -7.04 4.89
N GLN A 84 3.68 -6.90 3.61
CA GLN A 84 4.63 -7.09 2.51
C GLN A 84 4.66 -5.88 1.58
N VAL A 85 5.78 -5.73 0.87
CA VAL A 85 5.93 -4.75 -0.21
C VAL A 85 5.95 -5.51 -1.53
N PHE A 86 5.16 -5.05 -2.49
CA PHE A 86 4.96 -5.71 -3.78
C PHE A 86 5.46 -4.85 -4.94
N THR A 87 5.97 -5.50 -5.97
CA THR A 87 6.17 -4.87 -7.29
C THR A 87 4.83 -4.74 -8.01
N LEU A 88 4.81 -4.06 -9.16
CA LEU A 88 3.59 -3.94 -9.97
C LEU A 88 3.04 -5.31 -10.39
N ASP A 89 3.90 -6.20 -10.84
CA ASP A 89 3.46 -7.55 -11.25
C ASP A 89 2.91 -8.34 -10.06
N GLU A 90 3.54 -8.22 -8.92
CA GLU A 90 3.11 -8.91 -7.70
C GLU A 90 1.76 -8.39 -7.19
N ILE A 91 1.55 -7.07 -7.18
CA ILE A 91 0.27 -6.51 -6.71
C ILE A 91 -0.88 -6.86 -7.65
N ARG A 92 -0.62 -6.99 -8.95
CA ARG A 92 -1.62 -7.46 -9.90
C ARG A 92 -2.13 -8.86 -9.57
N LEU A 93 -1.23 -9.75 -9.16
CA LEU A 93 -1.60 -11.10 -8.72
C LEU A 93 -2.41 -11.07 -7.43
N VAL A 94 -2.02 -10.23 -6.48
CA VAL A 94 -2.75 -10.05 -5.22
C VAL A 94 -4.18 -9.57 -5.49
N VAL A 95 -4.34 -8.55 -6.34
CA VAL A 95 -5.66 -8.02 -6.71
C VAL A 95 -6.49 -9.04 -7.47
N ALA A 96 -5.87 -9.83 -8.34
CA ALA A 96 -6.57 -10.89 -9.07
C ALA A 96 -7.14 -11.96 -8.15
N GLU A 97 -6.44 -12.27 -7.07
CA GLU A 97 -6.85 -13.30 -6.10
C GLU A 97 -7.79 -12.76 -5.02
N PHE A 98 -7.50 -11.60 -4.46
CA PHE A 98 -8.20 -11.07 -3.27
C PHE A 98 -9.12 -9.90 -3.57
N GLY A 99 -8.98 -9.26 -4.71
CA GLY A 99 -9.78 -8.10 -5.11
C GLY A 99 -9.22 -6.77 -4.64
N MET A 100 -9.83 -5.70 -5.15
CA MET A 100 -9.55 -4.33 -4.70
C MET A 100 -10.29 -4.03 -3.40
N PRO A 101 -9.78 -3.10 -2.58
CA PRO A 101 -10.53 -2.59 -1.43
C PRO A 101 -11.88 -2.01 -1.86
N ASP A 102 -12.95 -2.36 -1.16
CA ASP A 102 -14.33 -2.02 -1.56
C ASP A 102 -15.13 -1.32 -0.45
N GLY A 103 -14.48 -0.88 0.61
CA GLY A 103 -15.14 -0.18 1.72
C GLY A 103 -15.76 -1.08 2.78
N ARG A 104 -15.69 -2.40 2.67
CA ARG A 104 -16.18 -3.32 3.71
C ARG A 104 -15.52 -3.12 5.07
N TRP A 105 -14.33 -2.54 5.09
CA TRP A 105 -13.63 -2.23 6.33
C TRP A 105 -14.42 -1.32 7.27
N LYS A 106 -15.36 -0.54 6.76
CA LYS A 106 -16.20 0.37 7.56
C LYS A 106 -17.18 -0.38 8.46
N ALA A 107 -17.61 -1.57 8.05
CA ALA A 107 -18.61 -2.34 8.75
C ALA A 107 -18.07 -3.62 9.40
N ASP A 108 -16.97 -4.17 8.92
CA ASP A 108 -16.41 -5.44 9.36
C ASP A 108 -15.05 -5.23 10.03
N PRO A 109 -14.94 -5.47 11.37
CA PRO A 109 -13.67 -5.35 12.07
C PRO A 109 -12.55 -6.25 11.54
N ALA A 110 -12.90 -7.39 10.93
CA ALA A 110 -11.92 -8.28 10.31
C ALA A 110 -11.25 -7.66 9.08
N MET A 111 -11.88 -6.66 8.48
CA MET A 111 -11.42 -5.98 7.28
C MET A 111 -10.75 -4.64 7.57
N LYS A 112 -10.48 -4.30 8.83
CA LYS A 112 -9.97 -2.97 9.20
C LYS A 112 -8.64 -2.61 8.55
N TYR A 113 -7.83 -3.59 8.16
CA TYR A 113 -6.56 -3.37 7.48
C TYR A 113 -6.68 -3.37 5.96
N ASP A 114 -7.86 -3.54 5.41
CA ASP A 114 -8.08 -3.62 3.96
C ASP A 114 -8.70 -2.34 3.41
N LYS A 115 -8.29 -1.18 3.95
CA LYS A 115 -8.86 0.11 3.56
C LYS A 115 -8.51 0.51 2.14
N PHE A 116 -7.24 0.38 1.78
CA PHE A 116 -6.73 0.79 0.47
C PHE A 116 -5.37 0.15 0.20
N ILE A 117 -5.00 0.17 -1.05
CA ILE A 117 -3.64 -0.16 -1.51
C ILE A 117 -2.90 1.14 -1.70
N GLU A 118 -1.72 1.26 -1.10
CA GLU A 118 -0.84 2.41 -1.28
C GLU A 118 0.20 2.10 -2.34
N ALA A 119 0.42 3.04 -3.25
CA ALA A 119 1.51 3.00 -4.20
C ALA A 119 2.63 3.93 -3.75
N GLN A 120 3.86 3.46 -3.84
CA GLN A 120 5.06 4.23 -3.53
C GLN A 120 5.89 4.38 -4.81
N VAL A 121 6.27 5.61 -5.11
CA VAL A 121 7.04 5.95 -6.32
C VAL A 121 8.39 6.50 -5.96
#